data_f1ff521d49c03e9fd1c3f7bd11b0ab2f
#
_entry.id   f1ff521d49c03e9fd1c3f7bd11b0ab2f
#
_cell.length_a   1.000
_cell.length_b   1.000
_cell.length_c   1.000
_cell.angle_alpha   90.00
_cell.angle_beta   90.00
_cell.angle_gamma   90.00
#
_symmetry.space_group_name_H-M   'P 1'
#
loop_
_entity.id
_entity.type
_entity.pdbx_description
1 polymer ?
#
loop_
_entity_poly.entity_id
_entity_poly.type
_entity_poly.pdbx_seq_one_letter_code
_entity_poly.pdbx_strand_id
1 'polypeptide(L)'
;MKKFLISVLAAAMIGATLTSCGAKDNNGTKVEQSDIKMSMSASDMTNKLVDAGMVVMPMPVDDQMTKELYHLNLEDVEEYGISETGRSPGNALIIIAKAKEGKVESVKESLDKVLEDKIGKAFYPEEKEIAESSEVKVKGNYVSLFILPQDQLEEANKIYEEAFK
;
A
#
# COMPACT_ATOMS: atom_id res chain seq x y z
N MET A 1 7.87 -37.80 65.29
CA MET A 1 9.11 -38.47 64.87
C MET A 1 9.46 -37.95 63.48
N LYS A 2 10.47 -37.15 63.44
CA LYS A 2 11.72 -37.36 62.67
C LYS A 2 11.44 -37.41 61.14
N LYS A 3 12.05 -36.71 60.22
CA LYS A 3 13.27 -35.89 60.12
C LYS A 3 13.33 -35.40 58.68
N PHE A 4 13.76 -34.19 58.42
CA PHE A 4 14.95 -33.79 57.67
C PHE A 4 15.06 -34.26 56.21
N LEU A 5 15.50 -33.56 55.23
CA LEU A 5 16.51 -32.50 55.06
C LEU A 5 16.48 -32.09 53.57
N ILE A 6 16.59 -30.82 53.22
CA ILE A 6 17.76 -30.08 52.72
C ILE A 6 18.10 -30.28 51.25
N SER A 7 18.10 -29.16 50.59
CA SER A 7 19.10 -28.63 49.65
C SER A 7 19.21 -29.30 48.28
N VAL A 8 19.38 -28.60 47.22
CA VAL A 8 20.54 -27.75 46.86
C VAL A 8 20.23 -26.88 45.66
N LEU A 9 20.61 -25.66 45.79
CA LEU A 9 20.92 -24.67 44.78
C LEU A 9 21.88 -25.21 43.70
N ALA A 10 21.62 -24.94 42.44
CA ALA A 10 22.68 -24.85 41.46
C ALA A 10 22.33 -23.75 40.44
N ALA A 11 22.96 -22.62 40.67
CA ALA A 11 23.12 -21.58 39.67
C ALA A 11 24.19 -22.03 38.67
N ALA A 12 23.90 -21.92 37.39
CA ALA A 12 24.91 -21.97 36.35
C ALA A 12 24.72 -20.77 35.42
N MET A 13 25.47 -19.73 35.70
CA MET A 13 25.83 -18.69 34.73
C MET A 13 26.92 -19.26 33.82
N ILE A 14 26.72 -19.14 32.51
CA ILE A 14 27.77 -19.15 31.47
C ILE A 14 27.02 -18.61 30.25
N GLY A 15 27.39 -17.60 29.53
CA GLY A 15 28.60 -16.90 29.27
C GLY A 15 28.33 -16.19 27.95
N ALA A 16 28.46 -14.90 27.96
CA ALA A 16 28.36 -14.06 26.77
C ALA A 16 29.48 -14.37 25.79
N THR A 17 29.14 -14.65 24.55
CA THR A 17 30.07 -14.44 23.43
C THR A 17 29.43 -13.48 22.43
N LEU A 18 29.85 -12.23 22.54
CA LEU A 18 29.70 -11.23 21.50
C LEU A 18 30.65 -11.62 20.36
N THR A 19 30.10 -12.10 19.26
CA THR A 19 30.78 -12.03 17.97
C THR A 19 30.06 -11.02 17.09
N SER A 20 30.59 -9.81 17.14
CA SER A 20 30.34 -8.76 16.16
C SER A 20 30.90 -9.22 14.81
N CYS A 21 30.04 -9.39 13.81
CA CYS A 21 30.41 -9.28 12.40
C CYS A 21 29.30 -8.55 11.70
N GLY A 22 29.67 -7.40 11.13
CA GLY A 22 28.75 -6.49 10.45
C GLY A 22 28.02 -7.14 9.28
N ALA A 23 26.72 -6.99 9.30
CA ALA A 23 25.87 -7.13 8.13
C ALA A 23 24.99 -5.88 8.10
N LYS A 24 24.94 -5.27 6.93
CA LYS A 24 24.10 -4.11 6.62
C LYS A 24 22.67 -4.39 7.09
N ASP A 25 22.18 -3.59 8.00
CA ASP A 25 20.77 -3.55 8.36
C ASP A 25 19.96 -3.05 7.16
N ASN A 26 19.46 -3.98 6.38
CA ASN A 26 18.23 -3.75 5.63
C ASN A 26 17.09 -3.86 6.65
N ASN A 27 16.75 -2.73 7.26
CA ASN A 27 15.58 -2.62 8.11
C ASN A 27 14.32 -2.64 7.22
N GLY A 28 14.03 -3.79 6.64
CA GLY A 28 12.74 -4.09 6.08
C GLY A 28 11.75 -4.14 7.22
N THR A 29 11.00 -3.08 7.42
CA THR A 29 9.85 -3.06 8.32
C THR A 29 8.93 -4.16 7.86
N LYS A 30 8.88 -5.28 8.60
CA LYS A 30 7.91 -6.33 8.40
C LYS A 30 6.55 -5.68 8.65
N VAL A 31 5.84 -5.33 7.58
CA VAL A 31 4.45 -4.87 7.67
C VAL A 31 3.67 -6.03 8.26
N GLU A 32 3.23 -5.90 9.51
CA GLU A 32 2.32 -6.87 10.11
C GLU A 32 1.05 -6.86 9.28
N GLN A 33 0.83 -7.95 8.56
CA GLN A 33 -0.35 -8.17 7.74
C GLN A 33 -1.54 -8.42 8.70
N SER A 34 -2.15 -7.31 9.17
CA SER A 34 -3.37 -7.38 9.97
C SER A 34 -4.56 -7.66 9.04
N ASP A 35 -5.48 -8.53 9.46
CA ASP A 35 -6.77 -8.79 8.78
C ASP A 35 -7.71 -7.56 8.83
N ILE A 36 -7.22 -6.44 8.33
CA ILE A 36 -8.02 -5.22 8.19
C ILE A 36 -8.93 -5.43 6.98
N LYS A 37 -10.23 -5.29 7.19
CA LYS A 37 -11.23 -5.43 6.12
C LYS A 37 -11.85 -4.09 5.80
N MET A 38 -11.89 -3.78 4.52
CA MET A 38 -12.70 -2.70 4.00
C MET A 38 -14.16 -3.15 3.93
N SER A 39 -15.10 -2.26 4.20
CA SER A 39 -16.54 -2.54 4.22
C SER A 39 -17.16 -2.77 2.85
N MET A 40 -16.39 -2.57 1.78
CA MET A 40 -16.79 -2.77 0.38
C MET A 40 -15.60 -3.27 -0.45
N SER A 41 -15.83 -3.69 -1.70
CA SER A 41 -14.75 -4.11 -2.60
C SER A 41 -13.86 -2.92 -3.02
N ALA A 42 -12.63 -3.21 -3.48
CA ALA A 42 -11.72 -2.20 -4.02
C ALA A 42 -12.35 -1.47 -5.22
N SER A 43 -13.07 -2.18 -6.07
CA SER A 43 -13.77 -1.60 -7.22
C SER A 43 -14.93 -0.68 -6.78
N ASP A 44 -15.74 -1.10 -5.79
CA ASP A 44 -16.84 -0.26 -5.29
C ASP A 44 -16.32 1.00 -4.61
N MET A 45 -15.19 0.90 -3.88
CA MET A 45 -14.56 2.06 -3.29
C MET A 45 -14.03 3.03 -4.35
N THR A 46 -13.40 2.51 -5.41
CA THR A 46 -12.97 3.33 -6.55
C THR A 46 -14.14 4.04 -7.20
N ASN A 47 -15.25 3.33 -7.46
CA ASN A 47 -16.47 3.93 -8.01
C ASN A 47 -17.04 5.01 -7.07
N LYS A 48 -17.07 4.77 -5.77
CA LYS A 48 -17.52 5.76 -4.78
C LYS A 48 -16.70 7.05 -4.83
N LEU A 49 -15.39 6.95 -5.00
CA LEU A 49 -14.51 8.12 -5.17
C LEU A 49 -14.75 8.83 -6.51
N VAL A 50 -15.02 8.08 -7.58
CA VAL A 50 -15.42 8.65 -8.87
C VAL A 50 -16.75 9.40 -8.75
N ASP A 51 -17.75 8.81 -8.09
CA ASP A 51 -19.06 9.43 -7.86
C ASP A 51 -18.96 10.68 -6.96
N ALA A 52 -17.97 10.74 -6.09
CA ALA A 52 -17.63 11.93 -5.30
C ALA A 52 -16.90 13.01 -6.12
N GLY A 53 -16.66 12.79 -7.41
CA GLY A 53 -16.06 13.76 -8.32
C GLY A 53 -14.53 13.80 -8.34
N MET A 54 -13.86 12.81 -7.73
CA MET A 54 -12.39 12.76 -7.67
C MET A 54 -11.75 12.50 -9.04
N VAL A 55 -12.45 11.82 -9.94
CA VAL A 55 -11.99 11.55 -11.31
C VAL A 55 -13.03 12.04 -12.30
N VAL A 56 -12.64 12.98 -13.16
CA VAL A 56 -13.51 13.54 -14.21
C VAL A 56 -13.28 12.77 -15.50
N MET A 57 -14.36 12.38 -16.20
CA MET A 57 -14.30 11.61 -17.43
C MET A 57 -13.42 10.34 -17.28
N PRO A 58 -13.81 9.43 -16.40
CA PRO A 58 -13.03 8.21 -16.15
C PRO A 58 -12.88 7.38 -17.43
N MET A 59 -11.65 6.91 -17.69
CA MET A 59 -11.37 5.97 -18.77
C MET A 59 -11.75 4.55 -18.35
N PRO A 60 -12.29 3.73 -19.28
CA PRO A 60 -12.35 2.29 -19.06
C PRO A 60 -10.93 1.70 -18.93
N VAL A 61 -10.71 0.90 -17.90
CA VAL A 61 -9.45 0.19 -17.68
C VAL A 61 -9.76 -1.31 -17.73
N ASP A 62 -9.10 -2.02 -18.65
CA ASP A 62 -9.17 -3.47 -18.77
C ASP A 62 -7.96 -4.17 -18.15
N ASP A 63 -7.97 -5.50 -18.11
CA ASP A 63 -6.89 -6.31 -17.54
C ASP A 63 -5.56 -6.14 -18.27
N GLN A 64 -5.58 -5.85 -19.59
CA GLN A 64 -4.37 -5.60 -20.35
C GLN A 64 -3.75 -4.26 -19.93
N MET A 65 -4.55 -3.21 -19.89
CA MET A 65 -4.11 -1.90 -19.40
C MET A 65 -3.61 -1.98 -17.96
N THR A 66 -4.29 -2.75 -17.11
CA THR A 66 -3.91 -2.95 -15.72
C THR A 66 -2.48 -3.51 -15.59
N LYS A 67 -2.11 -4.45 -16.44
CA LYS A 67 -0.77 -5.04 -16.46
C LYS A 67 0.28 -4.13 -17.11
N GLU A 68 -0.06 -3.54 -18.27
CA GLU A 68 0.91 -2.81 -19.10
C GLU A 68 1.14 -1.38 -18.62
N LEU A 69 0.09 -0.67 -18.20
CA LEU A 69 0.17 0.73 -17.81
C LEU A 69 0.29 0.93 -16.29
N TYR A 70 -0.34 0.06 -15.51
CA TYR A 70 -0.34 0.18 -14.05
C TYR A 70 0.53 -0.88 -13.37
N HIS A 71 1.31 -1.64 -14.14
CA HIS A 71 2.30 -2.62 -13.66
C HIS A 71 1.76 -3.63 -12.64
N LEU A 72 0.44 -3.75 -12.51
CA LEU A 72 -0.20 -4.57 -11.50
C LEU A 72 -0.26 -6.04 -11.97
N ASN A 73 0.42 -6.91 -11.23
CA ASN A 73 0.32 -8.35 -11.48
C ASN A 73 -0.98 -8.89 -10.88
N LEU A 74 -1.92 -9.30 -11.74
CA LEU A 74 -3.23 -9.81 -11.32
C LEU A 74 -3.15 -11.13 -10.53
N GLU A 75 -2.03 -11.85 -10.59
CA GLU A 75 -1.80 -13.02 -9.76
C GLU A 75 -1.50 -12.67 -8.29
N ASP A 76 -1.06 -11.45 -8.02
CA ASP A 76 -0.68 -10.97 -6.69
C ASP A 76 -1.83 -10.26 -5.95
N VAL A 77 -2.96 -9.99 -6.62
CA VAL A 77 -4.11 -9.30 -6.02
C VAL A 77 -5.33 -10.20 -5.91
N GLU A 78 -6.12 -9.99 -4.86
CA GLU A 78 -7.46 -10.60 -4.70
C GLU A 78 -8.52 -9.81 -5.45
N GLU A 79 -8.44 -8.49 -5.34
CA GLU A 79 -9.33 -7.54 -5.99
C GLU A 79 -8.62 -6.21 -6.22
N TYR A 80 -9.09 -5.44 -7.16
CA TYR A 80 -8.57 -4.09 -7.43
C TYR A 80 -9.64 -3.19 -8.05
N GLY A 81 -9.40 -1.89 -7.98
CA GLY A 81 -10.16 -0.87 -8.69
C GLY A 81 -9.20 0.21 -9.17
N ILE A 82 -9.34 0.60 -10.44
CA ILE A 82 -8.53 1.64 -11.07
C ILE A 82 -9.46 2.61 -11.78
N SER A 83 -9.22 3.89 -11.58
CA SER A 83 -9.89 4.94 -12.35
C SER A 83 -8.90 6.07 -12.64
N GLU A 84 -8.79 6.43 -13.90
CA GLU A 84 -7.95 7.52 -14.38
C GLU A 84 -8.76 8.45 -15.26
N THR A 85 -8.48 9.75 -15.21
CA THR A 85 -9.11 10.71 -16.11
C THR A 85 -8.67 10.49 -17.55
N GLY A 86 -9.63 10.45 -18.48
CA GLY A 86 -9.37 10.43 -19.92
C GLY A 86 -9.13 11.81 -20.54
N ARG A 87 -9.08 12.86 -19.72
CA ARG A 87 -8.92 14.24 -20.16
C ARG A 87 -7.44 14.66 -20.08
N SER A 88 -6.99 15.42 -21.08
CA SER A 88 -5.68 16.09 -21.06
C SER A 88 -5.87 17.62 -21.19
N PRO A 89 -5.22 18.46 -20.38
CA PRO A 89 -4.45 18.07 -19.19
C PRO A 89 -5.34 17.47 -18.11
N GLY A 90 -4.80 16.50 -17.40
CA GLY A 90 -5.50 15.85 -16.30
C GLY A 90 -4.65 14.77 -15.68
N ASN A 91 -4.67 14.69 -14.38
CA ASN A 91 -3.78 13.84 -13.61
C ASN A 91 -4.49 13.08 -12.48
N ALA A 92 -5.83 13.05 -12.51
CA ALA A 92 -6.55 12.27 -11.52
C ALA A 92 -6.39 10.77 -11.79
N LEU A 93 -5.78 10.06 -10.85
CA LEU A 93 -5.63 8.60 -10.84
C LEU A 93 -5.94 8.08 -9.44
N ILE A 94 -6.77 7.06 -9.38
CA ILE A 94 -7.07 6.30 -8.17
C ILE A 94 -6.78 4.84 -8.46
N ILE A 95 -5.93 4.21 -7.64
CA ILE A 95 -5.71 2.77 -7.63
C ILE A 95 -5.89 2.27 -6.20
N ILE A 96 -6.71 1.24 -6.05
CA ILE A 96 -6.89 0.51 -4.80
C ILE A 96 -6.75 -0.97 -5.14
N ALA A 97 -5.83 -1.67 -4.48
CA ALA A 97 -5.59 -3.09 -4.68
C ALA A 97 -5.55 -3.81 -3.34
N LYS A 98 -6.24 -4.94 -3.24
CA LYS A 98 -6.12 -5.87 -2.12
C LYS A 98 -5.16 -6.97 -2.51
N ALA A 99 -3.99 -6.96 -1.88
CA ALA A 99 -2.96 -7.95 -2.12
C ALA A 99 -3.35 -9.32 -1.53
N LYS A 100 -2.97 -10.40 -2.19
CA LYS A 100 -2.99 -11.75 -1.63
C LYS A 100 -2.00 -11.86 -0.48
N GLU A 101 -2.14 -12.88 0.33
CA GLU A 101 -1.22 -13.17 1.44
C GLU A 101 0.24 -13.19 0.96
N GLY A 102 1.10 -12.44 1.66
CA GLY A 102 2.53 -12.33 1.33
C GLY A 102 2.86 -11.51 0.08
N LYS A 103 1.87 -10.82 -0.55
CA LYS A 103 2.05 -10.08 -1.80
C LYS A 103 1.97 -8.56 -1.67
N VAL A 104 1.78 -8.04 -0.45
CA VAL A 104 1.65 -6.59 -0.19
C VAL A 104 2.84 -5.81 -0.75
N GLU A 105 4.07 -6.27 -0.52
CA GLU A 105 5.27 -5.58 -1.00
C GLU A 105 5.35 -5.58 -2.54
N SER A 106 5.05 -6.71 -3.18
CA SER A 106 5.01 -6.80 -4.66
C SER A 106 3.99 -5.84 -5.27
N VAL A 107 2.79 -5.73 -4.65
CA VAL A 107 1.76 -4.79 -5.10
C VAL A 107 2.19 -3.35 -4.85
N LYS A 108 2.84 -3.08 -3.71
CA LYS A 108 3.38 -1.75 -3.40
C LYS A 108 4.44 -1.33 -4.42
N GLU A 109 5.41 -2.18 -4.73
CA GLU A 109 6.43 -1.93 -5.75
C GLU A 109 5.82 -1.65 -7.13
N SER A 110 4.74 -2.34 -7.48
CA SER A 110 3.98 -2.07 -8.71
C SER A 110 3.41 -0.66 -8.72
N LEU A 111 2.79 -0.22 -7.62
CA LEU A 111 2.20 1.12 -7.54
C LEU A 111 3.26 2.22 -7.40
N ASP A 112 4.40 1.96 -6.74
CA ASP A 112 5.55 2.87 -6.72
C ASP A 112 6.05 3.14 -8.16
N LYS A 113 6.12 2.08 -8.98
CA LYS A 113 6.51 2.20 -10.39
C LYS A 113 5.48 2.99 -11.21
N VAL A 114 4.18 2.83 -10.94
CA VAL A 114 3.16 3.70 -11.54
C VAL A 114 3.42 5.16 -11.20
N LEU A 115 3.69 5.45 -9.94
CA LEU A 115 3.96 6.81 -9.47
C LEU A 115 5.20 7.39 -10.15
N GLU A 116 6.31 6.63 -10.24
CA GLU A 116 7.51 7.02 -10.96
C GLU A 116 7.21 7.32 -12.44
N ASP A 117 6.42 6.48 -13.10
CA ASP A 117 6.01 6.67 -14.49
C ASP A 117 5.17 7.95 -14.66
N LYS A 118 4.23 8.23 -13.74
CA LYS A 118 3.42 9.45 -13.78
C LYS A 118 4.27 10.71 -13.58
N ILE A 119 5.24 10.69 -12.68
CA ILE A 119 6.20 11.79 -12.50
C ILE A 119 7.08 11.97 -13.75
N GLY A 120 7.62 10.86 -14.26
CA GLY A 120 8.58 10.89 -15.37
C GLY A 120 7.95 11.25 -16.73
N LYS A 121 6.67 10.92 -16.92
CA LYS A 121 5.93 11.15 -18.18
C LYS A 121 5.02 12.38 -18.14
N ALA A 122 4.96 13.10 -17.02
CA ALA A 122 4.14 14.30 -16.89
C ALA A 122 4.57 15.37 -17.90
N PHE A 123 3.63 15.78 -18.76
CA PHE A 123 3.89 16.80 -19.77
C PHE A 123 3.72 18.22 -19.23
N TYR A 124 2.76 18.40 -18.31
CA TYR A 124 2.49 19.69 -17.69
C TYR A 124 3.14 19.78 -16.30
N PRO A 125 3.73 20.95 -15.94
CA PRO A 125 4.36 21.11 -14.61
C PRO A 125 3.41 20.81 -13.44
N GLU A 126 2.13 21.18 -13.56
CA GLU A 126 1.10 20.93 -12.55
C GLU A 126 0.85 19.42 -12.35
N GLU A 127 0.81 18.65 -13.44
CA GLU A 127 0.66 17.20 -13.37
C GLU A 127 1.83 16.55 -12.61
N LYS A 128 3.04 17.06 -12.88
CA LYS A 128 4.25 16.60 -12.21
C LYS A 128 4.22 16.93 -10.71
N GLU A 129 3.87 18.16 -10.35
CA GLU A 129 3.80 18.60 -8.95
C GLU A 129 2.78 17.75 -8.15
N ILE A 130 1.61 17.47 -8.72
CA ILE A 130 0.61 16.63 -8.08
C ILE A 130 1.13 15.19 -7.91
N ALA A 131 1.76 14.61 -8.94
CA ALA A 131 2.32 13.28 -8.83
C ALA A 131 3.48 13.22 -7.82
N GLU A 132 4.38 14.21 -7.79
CA GLU A 132 5.48 14.31 -6.82
C GLU A 132 4.99 14.47 -5.37
N SER A 133 3.81 15.03 -5.17
CA SER A 133 3.18 15.17 -3.83
C SER A 133 2.38 13.94 -3.39
N SER A 134 2.24 12.95 -4.26
CA SER A 134 1.48 11.72 -4.01
C SER A 134 2.37 10.61 -3.44
N GLU A 135 1.77 9.66 -2.74
CA GLU A 135 2.48 8.53 -2.14
C GLU A 135 1.66 7.24 -2.23
N VAL A 136 2.34 6.11 -2.29
CA VAL A 136 1.71 4.79 -2.14
C VAL A 136 1.50 4.49 -0.66
N LYS A 137 0.27 4.15 -0.29
CA LYS A 137 -0.12 3.83 1.09
C LYS A 137 -0.46 2.36 1.24
N VAL A 138 -0.08 1.79 2.38
CA VAL A 138 -0.41 0.42 2.76
C VAL A 138 -1.25 0.43 4.03
N LYS A 139 -2.38 -0.28 4.00
CA LYS A 139 -3.26 -0.48 5.14
C LYS A 139 -3.72 -1.93 5.21
N GLY A 140 -3.08 -2.72 6.09
CA GLY A 140 -3.26 -4.16 6.12
C GLY A 140 -2.79 -4.80 4.81
N ASN A 141 -3.69 -5.47 4.12
CA ASN A 141 -3.45 -6.03 2.79
C ASN A 141 -3.93 -5.14 1.63
N TYR A 142 -4.40 -3.94 1.92
CA TYR A 142 -4.75 -2.95 0.89
C TYR A 142 -3.57 -2.03 0.59
N VAL A 143 -3.29 -1.85 -0.69
CA VAL A 143 -2.31 -0.90 -1.21
C VAL A 143 -3.06 0.09 -2.08
N SER A 144 -2.83 1.38 -1.88
CA SER A 144 -3.53 2.43 -2.62
C SER A 144 -2.58 3.51 -3.10
N LEU A 145 -2.91 4.08 -4.25
CA LEU A 145 -2.26 5.25 -4.83
C LEU A 145 -3.34 6.23 -5.31
N PHE A 146 -3.32 7.42 -4.76
CA PHE A 146 -4.18 8.53 -5.18
C PHE A 146 -3.31 9.67 -5.68
N ILE A 147 -3.35 9.93 -6.99
CA ILE A 147 -2.73 11.09 -7.64
C ILE A 147 -3.86 12.07 -7.90
N LEU A 148 -4.05 13.02 -7.00
CA LEU A 148 -5.15 13.98 -7.00
C LEU A 148 -4.65 15.35 -6.54
N PRO A 149 -5.30 16.46 -6.98
CA PRO A 149 -5.07 17.76 -6.36
C PRO A 149 -5.25 17.72 -4.84
N GLN A 150 -4.50 18.54 -4.11
CA GLN A 150 -4.40 18.46 -2.66
C GLN A 150 -5.76 18.55 -1.93
N ASP A 151 -6.64 19.42 -2.39
CA ASP A 151 -7.99 19.59 -1.85
C ASP A 151 -8.86 18.33 -2.03
N GLN A 152 -8.75 17.67 -3.18
CA GLN A 152 -9.43 16.41 -3.46
C GLN A 152 -8.77 15.22 -2.74
N LEU A 153 -7.45 15.23 -2.58
CA LEU A 153 -6.70 14.17 -1.90
C LEU A 153 -7.11 14.03 -0.42
N GLU A 154 -7.34 15.15 0.27
CA GLU A 154 -7.79 15.15 1.67
C GLU A 154 -9.19 14.50 1.79
N GLU A 155 -10.11 14.85 0.90
CA GLU A 155 -11.45 14.28 0.89
C GLU A 155 -11.44 12.81 0.49
N ALA A 156 -10.68 12.43 -0.54
CA ALA A 156 -10.53 11.04 -0.97
C ALA A 156 -9.98 10.15 0.15
N ASN A 157 -8.94 10.61 0.86
CA ASN A 157 -8.39 9.90 2.01
C ASN A 157 -9.44 9.73 3.12
N LYS A 158 -10.24 10.77 3.42
CA LYS A 158 -11.31 10.68 4.42
C LYS A 158 -12.35 9.63 4.05
N ILE A 159 -12.83 9.64 2.80
CA ILE A 159 -13.80 8.66 2.29
C ILE A 159 -13.22 7.24 2.36
N TYR A 160 -11.96 7.07 1.98
CA TYR A 160 -11.26 5.79 2.01
C TYR A 160 -11.08 5.26 3.43
N GLU A 161 -10.63 6.09 4.37
CA GLU A 161 -10.42 5.72 5.77
C GLU A 161 -11.73 5.32 6.46
N GLU A 162 -12.85 5.94 6.10
CA GLU A 162 -14.17 5.60 6.64
C GLU A 162 -14.63 4.19 6.28
N ALA A 163 -14.11 3.61 5.20
CA ALA A 163 -14.46 2.25 4.80
C ALA A 163 -13.83 1.15 5.66
N PHE A 164 -12.90 1.51 6.54
CA PHE A 164 -12.24 0.58 7.46
C PHE A 164 -12.74 0.68 8.92
N LYS A 165 -13.88 1.32 9.12
CA LYS A 165 -14.51 1.50 10.45
C LYS A 165 -15.54 0.42 10.73
#